data_a6e229b0763837bb630d9e7fd3c23246
#
_entry.id   a6e229b0763837bb630d9e7fd3c23246
#
_cell.length_a   1.000
_cell.length_b   1.000
_cell.length_c   1.000
_cell.angle_alpha   90.00
_cell.angle_beta   90.00
_cell.angle_gamma   90.00
#
_symmetry.space_group_name_H-M   'P 1'
#
loop_
_entity.id
_entity.type
_entity.pdbx_description
1 polymer ?
#
loop_
_entity_poly.entity_id
_entity_poly.type
_entity_poly.pdbx_seq_one_letter_code
_entity_poly.pdbx_strand_id
1 'polypeptide(L)'
;MAKTFTNDEKREIEKKAKYILTAMDDIGKNGDAYCTDEQLFRASKAVRPSLTGQRYRTDKVLLLQAGFLHQEGYHLYAKRTWDYEVTAAERLADILKDPALP
;
A
#
# COMPACT_ATOMS: atom_id res chain seq x y z
N MET A 1 7.87 5.04 -17.27
CA MET A 1 6.58 4.41 -17.58
C MET A 1 6.26 3.32 -16.57
N ALA A 2 5.03 3.27 -16.10
CA ALA A 2 4.61 2.21 -15.22
C ALA A 2 4.58 0.89 -15.99
N LYS A 3 5.22 -0.12 -15.45
CA LYS A 3 5.20 -1.45 -16.04
C LYS A 3 3.84 -2.11 -15.79
N THR A 4 3.22 -2.62 -16.84
CA THR A 4 1.96 -3.35 -16.71
C THR A 4 2.25 -4.82 -16.44
N PHE A 5 1.67 -5.37 -15.37
CA PHE A 5 1.80 -6.78 -15.03
C PHE A 5 0.52 -7.53 -15.41
N THR A 6 0.69 -8.78 -15.85
CA THR A 6 -0.44 -9.69 -16.06
C THR A 6 -0.98 -10.13 -14.71
N ASN A 7 -2.19 -10.73 -14.69
CA ASN A 7 -2.78 -11.24 -13.45
C ASN A 7 -1.91 -12.32 -12.80
N ASP A 8 -1.28 -13.18 -13.62
CA ASP A 8 -0.39 -14.23 -13.13
C ASP A 8 0.87 -13.62 -12.49
N GLU A 9 1.46 -12.61 -13.13
CA GLU A 9 2.61 -11.89 -12.60
C GLU A 9 2.25 -11.21 -11.26
N LYS A 10 1.09 -10.59 -11.16
CA LYS A 10 0.63 -9.98 -9.91
C LYS A 10 0.49 -11.01 -8.79
N ARG A 11 -0.05 -12.19 -9.09
CA ARG A 11 -0.16 -13.28 -8.10
C ARG A 11 1.21 -13.72 -7.59
N GLU A 12 2.18 -13.84 -8.48
CA GLU A 12 3.54 -14.21 -8.10
C GLU A 12 4.18 -13.15 -7.21
N ILE A 13 4.01 -11.87 -7.55
CA ILE A 13 4.49 -10.76 -6.74
C ILE A 13 3.82 -10.78 -5.36
N GLU A 14 2.51 -10.99 -5.31
CA GLU A 14 1.76 -11.06 -4.05
C GLU A 14 2.29 -12.19 -3.16
N LYS A 15 2.53 -13.37 -3.72
CA LYS A 15 3.09 -14.50 -2.96
C LYS A 15 4.49 -14.18 -2.44
N LYS A 16 5.35 -13.66 -3.32
CA LYS A 16 6.75 -13.38 -3.00
C LYS A 16 6.87 -12.31 -1.91
N ALA A 17 6.03 -11.29 -1.97
CA ALA A 17 6.08 -10.14 -1.08
C ALA A 17 4.94 -10.12 -0.05
N LYS A 18 4.30 -11.27 0.19
CA LYS A 18 3.17 -11.37 1.11
C LYS A 18 3.52 -10.92 2.53
N TYR A 19 4.76 -11.13 2.97
CA TYR A 19 5.20 -10.70 4.28
C TYR A 19 5.08 -9.18 4.47
N ILE A 20 5.33 -8.41 3.40
CA ILE A 20 5.16 -6.95 3.45
C ILE A 20 3.68 -6.58 3.56
N LEU A 21 2.81 -7.25 2.80
CA LEU A 21 1.37 -7.02 2.86
C LEU A 21 0.80 -7.39 4.23
N THR A 22 1.28 -8.48 4.82
CA THR A 22 0.92 -8.88 6.18
C THR A 22 1.35 -7.81 7.19
N ALA A 23 2.57 -7.29 7.06
CA ALA A 23 3.08 -6.22 7.92
C ALA A 23 2.23 -4.95 7.80
N MET A 24 1.81 -4.60 6.58
CA MET A 24 0.95 -3.45 6.34
C MET A 24 -0.42 -3.63 7.00
N ASP A 25 -1.00 -4.84 6.93
CA ASP A 25 -2.25 -5.15 7.61
C ASP A 25 -2.12 -5.01 9.14
N ASP A 26 -1.00 -5.45 9.70
CA ASP A 26 -0.75 -5.34 11.14
C ASP A 26 -0.66 -3.87 11.57
N ILE A 27 -0.02 -3.03 10.77
CA ILE A 27 0.04 -1.58 11.02
C ILE A 27 -1.38 -0.99 10.96
N GLY A 28 -2.18 -1.41 9.98
CA GLY A 28 -3.57 -0.97 9.83
C GLY A 28 -4.45 -1.36 11.01
N LYS A 29 -4.22 -2.52 11.61
CA LYS A 29 -4.96 -2.97 12.81
C LYS A 29 -4.71 -2.07 14.02
N ASN A 30 -3.56 -1.41 14.07
CA ASN A 30 -3.23 -0.47 15.13
C ASN A 30 -3.83 0.93 14.89
N GLY A 31 -4.63 1.09 13.84
CA GLY A 31 -5.34 2.33 13.53
C GLY A 31 -4.60 3.27 12.58
N ASP A 32 -3.43 2.89 12.10
CA ASP A 32 -2.65 3.73 11.19
C ASP A 32 -3.04 3.47 9.74
N ALA A 33 -3.47 4.52 9.02
CA ALA A 33 -3.83 4.42 7.62
C ALA A 33 -2.59 4.33 6.70
N TYR A 34 -1.44 4.76 7.20
CA TYR A 34 -0.19 4.77 6.46
C TYR A 34 0.98 4.54 7.41
N CYS A 35 2.15 4.28 6.83
CA CYS A 35 3.38 4.12 7.61
C CYS A 35 4.56 4.68 6.81
N THR A 36 5.68 4.87 7.50
CA THR A 36 6.94 5.20 6.84
C THR A 36 7.62 3.93 6.35
N ASP A 37 8.59 4.10 5.45
CA ASP A 37 9.39 2.99 4.95
C ASP A 37 10.10 2.24 6.07
N GLU A 38 10.63 2.96 7.06
CA GLU A 38 11.29 2.36 8.22
C GLU A 38 10.31 1.52 9.05
N GLN A 39 9.11 2.04 9.30
CA GLN A 39 8.08 1.32 10.05
C GLN A 39 7.67 0.05 9.32
N LEU A 40 7.48 0.13 8.01
CA LEU A 40 7.11 -1.04 7.22
C LEU A 40 8.22 -2.08 7.19
N PHE A 41 9.48 -1.65 7.09
CA PHE A 41 10.62 -2.56 7.13
C PHE A 41 10.69 -3.29 8.46
N ARG A 42 10.55 -2.58 9.58
CA ARG A 42 10.54 -3.19 10.91
C ARG A 42 9.42 -4.20 11.07
N ALA A 43 8.22 -3.85 10.64
CA ALA A 43 7.07 -4.74 10.71
C ALA A 43 7.26 -5.97 9.81
N SER A 44 7.80 -5.77 8.61
CA SER A 44 8.11 -6.87 7.68
C SER A 44 9.15 -7.82 8.26
N LYS A 45 10.17 -7.27 8.94
CA LYS A 45 11.20 -8.08 9.58
C LYS A 45 10.65 -8.87 10.76
N ALA A 46 9.63 -8.34 11.45
CA ALA A 46 8.94 -9.09 12.51
C ALA A 46 8.20 -10.30 11.95
N VAL A 47 7.61 -10.17 10.75
CA VAL A 47 6.95 -11.28 10.05
C VAL A 47 7.98 -12.28 9.52
N ARG A 48 9.11 -11.78 9.01
CA ARG A 48 10.17 -12.61 8.42
C ARG A 48 11.52 -12.19 9.00
N PRO A 49 11.96 -12.82 10.11
CA PRO A 49 13.21 -12.40 10.79
C PRO A 49 14.48 -12.49 9.95
N SER A 50 14.50 -13.35 8.92
CA SER A 50 15.65 -13.48 8.01
C SER A 50 15.70 -12.41 6.94
N LEU A 51 14.74 -11.46 6.92
CA LEU A 51 14.64 -10.44 5.89
C LEU A 51 15.86 -9.52 5.89
N THR A 52 16.42 -9.28 4.70
CA THR A 52 17.48 -8.30 4.49
C THR A 52 16.88 -7.00 3.95
N GLY A 53 17.59 -5.87 4.14
CA GLY A 53 17.15 -4.59 3.59
C GLY A 53 17.08 -4.59 2.07
N GLN A 54 17.99 -5.30 1.40
CA GLN A 54 18.01 -5.41 -0.05
C GLN A 54 16.77 -6.17 -0.57
N ARG A 55 16.45 -7.29 0.05
CA ARG A 55 15.26 -8.09 -0.29
C ARG A 55 13.99 -7.28 -0.09
N TYR A 56 13.89 -6.60 1.05
CA TYR A 56 12.75 -5.76 1.36
C TYR A 56 12.54 -4.68 0.29
N ARG A 57 13.61 -3.95 -0.08
CA ARG A 57 13.51 -2.88 -1.08
C ARG A 57 13.07 -3.40 -2.44
N THR A 58 13.63 -4.54 -2.87
CA THR A 58 13.25 -5.17 -4.14
C THR A 58 11.78 -5.54 -4.16
N ASP A 59 11.32 -6.24 -3.11
CA ASP A 59 9.94 -6.69 -3.02
C ASP A 59 8.96 -5.52 -2.88
N LYS A 60 9.34 -4.49 -2.11
CA LYS A 60 8.53 -3.27 -1.98
C LYS A 60 8.32 -2.58 -3.33
N VAL A 61 9.38 -2.43 -4.12
CA VAL A 61 9.28 -1.82 -5.45
C VAL A 61 8.32 -2.61 -6.34
N LEU A 62 8.40 -3.94 -6.30
CA LEU A 62 7.48 -4.79 -7.06
C LEU A 62 6.03 -4.57 -6.64
N LEU A 63 5.77 -4.46 -5.34
CA LEU A 63 4.42 -4.20 -4.84
C LEU A 63 3.91 -2.83 -5.28
N LEU A 64 4.77 -1.81 -5.28
CA LEU A 64 4.40 -0.48 -5.77
C LEU A 64 4.09 -0.52 -7.27
N GLN A 65 4.93 -1.17 -8.06
CA GLN A 65 4.74 -1.28 -9.51
C GLN A 65 3.51 -2.09 -9.87
N ALA A 66 3.20 -3.14 -9.10
CA ALA A 66 2.03 -3.99 -9.34
C ALA A 66 0.73 -3.38 -8.82
N GLY A 67 0.79 -2.29 -8.05
CA GLY A 67 -0.39 -1.61 -7.55
C GLY A 67 -0.94 -2.15 -6.23
N PHE A 68 -0.18 -2.97 -5.50
CA PHE A 68 -0.59 -3.44 -4.17
C PHE A 68 -0.29 -2.44 -3.07
N LEU A 69 0.68 -1.55 -3.28
CA LEU A 69 1.01 -0.47 -2.37
C LEU A 69 0.97 0.85 -3.13
N HIS A 70 0.74 1.93 -2.40
CA HIS A 70 0.83 3.29 -2.93
C HIS A 70 1.78 4.09 -2.04
N GLN A 71 2.60 4.93 -2.66
CA GLN A 71 3.52 5.82 -1.95
C GLN A 71 3.19 7.27 -2.28
N GLU A 72 3.04 8.06 -1.22
CA GLU A 72 2.82 9.50 -1.33
C GLU A 72 3.85 10.20 -0.45
N GLY A 73 4.87 10.79 -1.07
CA GLY A 73 5.99 11.35 -0.33
C GLY A 73 6.70 10.27 0.49
N TYR A 74 6.71 10.45 1.80
CA TYR A 74 7.31 9.48 2.73
C TYR A 74 6.31 8.48 3.31
N HIS A 75 5.04 8.57 2.89
CA HIS A 75 3.97 7.73 3.41
C HIS A 75 3.67 6.58 2.46
N LEU A 76 3.56 5.38 3.02
CA LEU A 76 3.18 4.17 2.30
C LEU A 76 1.78 3.75 2.74
N TYR A 77 0.94 3.46 1.77
CA TYR A 77 -0.44 3.02 1.98
C TYR A 77 -0.65 1.66 1.35
N ALA A 78 -1.46 0.82 1.99
CA ALA A 78 -2.04 -0.30 1.27
C ALA A 78 -2.94 0.26 0.17
N LYS A 79 -2.87 -0.28 -1.04
CA LYS A 79 -3.63 0.23 -2.17
C LYS A 79 -5.12 0.32 -1.87
N ARG A 80 -5.64 -0.67 -1.17
CA ARG A 80 -7.04 -0.72 -0.75
C ARG A 80 -7.42 0.47 0.14
N THR A 81 -6.58 0.81 1.12
CA THR A 81 -6.80 1.94 2.02
C THR A 81 -6.74 3.27 1.26
N TRP A 82 -5.75 3.41 0.37
CA TRP A 82 -5.60 4.60 -0.45
C TRP A 82 -6.82 4.85 -1.32
N ASP A 83 -7.29 3.82 -2.02
CA ASP A 83 -8.47 3.93 -2.88
C ASP A 83 -9.71 4.34 -2.10
N TYR A 84 -9.88 3.81 -0.90
CA TYR A 84 -10.99 4.17 -0.02
C TYR A 84 -10.94 5.65 0.37
N GLU A 85 -9.78 6.17 0.77
CA GLU A 85 -9.62 7.58 1.17
C GLU A 85 -9.86 8.52 0.00
N VAL A 86 -9.34 8.21 -1.18
CA VAL A 86 -9.55 9.03 -2.38
C VAL A 86 -11.03 9.06 -2.75
N THR A 87 -11.71 7.92 -2.73
CA THR A 87 -13.14 7.85 -3.04
C THR A 87 -13.96 8.66 -2.05
N ALA A 88 -13.66 8.58 -0.77
CA ALA A 88 -14.36 9.35 0.26
C ALA A 88 -14.16 10.87 0.06
N ALA A 89 -12.93 11.30 -0.25
CA ALA A 89 -12.63 12.70 -0.52
C ALA A 89 -13.36 13.22 -1.77
N GLU A 90 -13.42 12.41 -2.83
CA GLU A 90 -14.14 12.75 -4.05
C GLU A 90 -15.64 12.92 -3.79
N ARG A 91 -16.24 12.04 -3.01
CA ARG A 91 -17.65 12.13 -2.64
C ARG A 91 -17.96 13.40 -1.85
N LEU A 92 -17.10 13.76 -0.90
CA LEU A 92 -17.25 15.00 -0.15
C LEU A 92 -17.16 16.21 -1.06
N ALA A 93 -16.21 16.23 -1.99
CA ALA A 93 -16.05 17.31 -2.94
C ALA A 93 -17.28 17.46 -3.82
N ASP A 94 -17.86 16.37 -4.29
CA ASP A 94 -19.09 16.40 -5.10
C ASP A 94 -20.27 16.95 -4.31
N ILE A 95 -20.44 16.56 -3.07
CA ILE A 95 -21.51 17.05 -2.20
C ILE A 95 -21.36 18.57 -1.99
N LEU A 96 -20.14 19.02 -1.74
CA LEU A 96 -19.86 20.44 -1.50
C LEU A 96 -19.99 21.30 -2.77
N LYS A 97 -19.82 20.71 -3.94
CA LYS A 97 -19.89 21.43 -5.23
C LYS A 97 -21.29 21.53 -5.79
N ASP A 98 -22.24 20.77 -5.28
CA ASP A 98 -23.60 20.77 -5.83
C ASP A 98 -24.46 21.82 -5.12
N PRO A 99 -24.64 23.02 -5.72
CA PRO A 99 -25.43 24.08 -5.11
C PRO A 99 -26.94 23.81 -5.22
N ALA A 100 -27.34 22.82 -5.99
CA ALA A 100 -28.76 22.47 -6.16
C ALA A 100 -29.29 21.62 -5.01
N LEU A 101 -28.41 21.12 -4.16
CA LEU A 101 -28.85 20.41 -2.97
C LEU A 101 -29.39 21.42 -1.97
N PRO A 102 -30.65 21.27 -1.59
CA PRO A 102 -31.27 22.16 -0.62
C PRO A 102 -30.63 22.04 0.76
#